data_22da169553965efe2b50a4f5d53c3aff
#
_entry.id   22da169553965efe2b50a4f5d53c3aff
#
_cell.length_a   1.000
_cell.length_b   1.000
_cell.length_c   1.000
_cell.angle_alpha   90.00
_cell.angle_beta   90.00
_cell.angle_gamma   90.00
#
_symmetry.space_group_name_H-M   'P 1'
#
loop_
_entity.id
_entity.type
_entity.pdbx_description
1 polymer ?
#
loop_
_entity_poly.entity_id
_entity_poly.type
_entity_poly.pdbx_seq_one_letter_code
_entity_poly.pdbx_strand_id
1 'polypeptide(L)'
;MATRLKPVDVVLVGFGWTASILAQELTEAGLEVLAIERGKYRDTDSDFATTHIQDELKYAVRHALFEEPARETLTFRNSSDQTALPMRHLGSFNPGAGVGGAGVHWNGQNWRFLPTDFKQRSHIEQRYGRKFIPEGMTIQDWGISYEDLEPHYDKWEYLCGIAGQAGNIQGKIQDGGNPFEGPRARGYPLPPLKRSAATVKFDQAAREAGFKPFPCAAANTSKPYKNPYGVQMGECTYCGYCEWFACGNYSKSSPQTTILPVLFKKSNFSYRTLCDVTRVNLDSSGTRATGVTYVDFQGREFEQPAELVILCAFAQHNVHLLLLSKIGQPYDPKTNRGVIGRNYAYQITSSVAVFTDEIMNPFMGAGALGQAIDEFNGDNFDHGPEGFIGGGYIALWTTGGRPILQQRDLPEGTPKWGAGWKKAMRENYLRSASIATHGSVMSYRDSYLDLDPTYRDIYGNPLLRLTFDFHDNEHRMSKFLTDKAALIAKAMKPKSIKVKYREGQYSIVPYETTHNTGGAVMGADPKTSAVNRYLQSWDVPNLFVMGAAVFPQNAGYNPTGTVGALTYWAADAIRNMYLKRPGPLVQV
;
A
#
# COMPACT_ATOMS: atom_id res chain seq x y z
N MET A 1 -23.64 12.04 -26.70
CA MET A 1 -22.46 12.93 -26.71
C MET A 1 -22.19 13.37 -25.27
N ALA A 2 -20.95 13.33 -24.85
CA ALA A 2 -20.56 13.79 -23.51
C ALA A 2 -20.88 15.28 -23.32
N THR A 3 -21.36 15.65 -22.15
CA THR A 3 -21.59 17.04 -21.78
C THR A 3 -20.27 17.67 -21.36
N ARG A 4 -19.81 18.71 -22.08
CA ARG A 4 -18.59 19.43 -21.76
C ARG A 4 -18.83 20.43 -20.63
N LEU A 5 -17.99 20.37 -19.60
CA LEU A 5 -18.07 21.20 -18.40
C LEU A 5 -17.12 22.41 -18.48
N LYS A 6 -17.21 23.33 -17.51
CA LYS A 6 -16.24 24.42 -17.36
C LYS A 6 -14.86 23.86 -17.01
N PRO A 7 -13.78 24.41 -17.59
CA PRO A 7 -12.42 23.99 -17.26
C PRO A 7 -12.07 24.30 -15.80
N VAL A 8 -11.13 23.51 -15.25
CA VAL A 8 -10.45 23.74 -13.96
C VAL A 8 -8.95 23.73 -14.20
N ASP A 9 -8.17 24.26 -13.26
CA ASP A 9 -6.71 24.19 -13.37
C ASP A 9 -6.20 22.75 -13.23
N VAL A 10 -6.75 22.00 -12.25
CA VAL A 10 -6.31 20.63 -11.95
C VAL A 10 -7.48 19.70 -11.78
N VAL A 11 -7.43 18.54 -12.44
CA VAL A 11 -8.30 17.39 -12.14
C VAL A 11 -7.49 16.26 -11.51
N LEU A 12 -7.97 15.79 -10.35
CA LEU A 12 -7.45 14.63 -9.64
C LEU A 12 -8.40 13.44 -9.86
N VAL A 13 -7.87 12.34 -10.39
CA VAL A 13 -8.66 11.13 -10.67
C VAL A 13 -8.53 10.18 -9.49
N GLY A 14 -9.60 9.98 -8.74
CA GLY A 14 -9.65 9.31 -7.44
C GLY A 14 -9.52 10.31 -6.27
N PHE A 15 -10.05 9.97 -5.09
CA PHE A 15 -10.01 10.85 -3.91
C PHE A 15 -9.59 10.10 -2.65
N GLY A 16 -8.45 9.39 -2.77
CA GLY A 16 -7.74 8.74 -1.67
C GLY A 16 -6.65 9.64 -1.04
N TRP A 17 -5.64 9.04 -0.40
CA TRP A 17 -4.52 9.74 0.23
C TRP A 17 -3.80 10.69 -0.72
N THR A 18 -3.40 10.22 -1.89
CA THR A 18 -2.58 10.99 -2.84
C THR A 18 -3.32 12.22 -3.34
N ALA A 19 -4.59 12.05 -3.72
CA ALA A 19 -5.42 13.18 -4.15
C ALA A 19 -5.70 14.18 -3.03
N SER A 20 -5.93 13.71 -1.80
CA SER A 20 -6.16 14.59 -0.65
C SER A 20 -4.95 15.47 -0.33
N ILE A 21 -3.74 14.89 -0.35
CA ILE A 21 -2.48 15.64 -0.18
C ILE A 21 -2.30 16.66 -1.29
N LEU A 22 -2.43 16.22 -2.55
CA LEU A 22 -2.27 17.12 -3.71
C LEU A 22 -3.32 18.22 -3.73
N ALA A 23 -4.59 17.92 -3.44
CA ALA A 23 -5.64 18.92 -3.36
C ALA A 23 -5.30 20.00 -2.32
N GLN A 24 -4.80 19.61 -1.14
CA GLN A 24 -4.38 20.55 -0.11
C GLN A 24 -3.21 21.41 -0.59
N GLU A 25 -2.15 20.80 -1.11
CA GLU A 25 -0.94 21.52 -1.55
C GLU A 25 -1.20 22.43 -2.76
N LEU A 26 -2.00 21.98 -3.74
CA LEU A 26 -2.25 22.75 -4.97
C LEU A 26 -3.30 23.86 -4.76
N THR A 27 -4.28 23.67 -3.90
CA THR A 27 -5.19 24.75 -3.50
C THR A 27 -4.48 25.83 -2.71
N GLU A 28 -3.47 25.49 -1.89
CA GLU A 28 -2.59 26.48 -1.25
C GLU A 28 -1.72 27.25 -2.25
N ALA A 29 -1.39 26.63 -3.38
CA ALA A 29 -0.74 27.33 -4.48
C ALA A 29 -1.68 28.22 -5.30
N GLY A 30 -2.97 28.30 -4.95
CA GLY A 30 -3.97 29.17 -5.58
C GLY A 30 -4.70 28.55 -6.78
N LEU A 31 -4.51 27.25 -7.06
CA LEU A 31 -5.15 26.57 -8.18
C LEU A 31 -6.59 26.16 -7.86
N GLU A 32 -7.46 26.14 -8.89
CA GLU A 32 -8.79 25.55 -8.83
C GLU A 32 -8.67 24.03 -9.03
N VAL A 33 -8.97 23.25 -7.99
CA VAL A 33 -8.77 21.80 -7.96
C VAL A 33 -10.10 21.06 -7.87
N LEU A 34 -10.30 20.09 -8.78
CA LEU A 34 -11.44 19.17 -8.78
C LEU A 34 -10.95 17.74 -8.55
N ALA A 35 -11.48 17.06 -7.53
CA ALA A 35 -11.31 15.61 -7.35
C ALA A 35 -12.53 14.85 -7.88
N ILE A 36 -12.33 13.78 -8.67
CA ILE A 36 -13.39 12.91 -9.18
C ILE A 36 -13.20 11.52 -8.58
N GLU A 37 -14.19 11.05 -7.82
CA GLU A 37 -14.17 9.79 -7.08
C GLU A 37 -15.28 8.87 -7.58
N ARG A 38 -14.92 7.62 -7.88
CA ARG A 38 -15.83 6.58 -8.35
C ARG A 38 -16.84 6.17 -7.27
N GLY A 39 -16.35 6.00 -6.05
CA GLY A 39 -17.18 5.61 -4.92
C GLY A 39 -17.95 6.78 -4.30
N LYS A 40 -18.67 6.48 -3.24
CA LYS A 40 -19.51 7.47 -2.54
C LYS A 40 -18.73 8.35 -1.59
N TYR A 41 -19.35 9.45 -1.19
CA TYR A 41 -18.89 10.25 -0.06
C TYR A 41 -18.84 9.40 1.22
N ARG A 42 -17.86 9.68 2.07
CA ARG A 42 -17.71 9.02 3.37
C ARG A 42 -17.26 10.03 4.41
N ASP A 43 -17.86 9.93 5.58
CA ASP A 43 -17.66 10.84 6.70
C ASP A 43 -17.43 10.04 7.99
N THR A 44 -16.59 10.59 8.89
CA THR A 44 -16.26 9.89 10.14
C THR A 44 -17.48 9.80 11.07
N ASP A 45 -18.27 10.87 11.17
CA ASP A 45 -19.38 10.93 12.11
C ASP A 45 -20.58 10.09 11.66
N SER A 46 -20.91 10.14 10.36
CA SER A 46 -22.08 9.46 9.81
C SER A 46 -21.83 8.01 9.39
N ASP A 47 -20.63 7.72 8.82
CA ASP A 47 -20.33 6.41 8.23
C ASP A 47 -19.52 5.49 9.16
N PHE A 48 -18.71 6.06 10.07
CA PHE A 48 -17.70 5.33 10.84
C PHE A 48 -17.96 5.29 12.35
N ALA A 49 -19.21 5.34 12.76
CA ALA A 49 -19.65 5.30 14.17
C ALA A 49 -19.27 3.97 14.89
N THR A 50 -18.24 3.30 14.44
CA THR A 50 -17.80 1.97 14.89
C THR A 50 -17.23 1.92 16.28
N THR A 51 -16.92 3.05 16.90
CA THR A 51 -16.51 3.09 18.31
C THR A 51 -17.61 2.71 19.28
N HIS A 52 -18.85 2.85 18.87
CA HIS A 52 -20.02 2.54 19.67
C HIS A 52 -20.66 1.20 19.31
N ILE A 53 -20.64 0.84 18.03
CA ILE A 53 -21.19 -0.41 17.51
C ILE A 53 -20.21 -0.99 16.50
N GLN A 54 -19.54 -2.07 16.88
CA GLN A 54 -18.63 -2.80 15.99
C GLN A 54 -19.43 -3.78 15.13
N ASP A 55 -19.70 -3.37 13.90
CA ASP A 55 -20.45 -4.18 12.94
C ASP A 55 -19.54 -4.91 11.96
N GLU A 56 -19.06 -6.08 12.35
CA GLU A 56 -18.27 -6.95 11.48
C GLU A 56 -19.03 -7.37 10.22
N LEU A 57 -20.35 -7.51 10.28
CA LEU A 57 -21.16 -7.90 9.13
C LEU A 57 -21.15 -6.80 8.06
N LYS A 58 -21.23 -5.54 8.47
CA LYS A 58 -21.23 -4.40 7.53
C LYS A 58 -19.87 -4.23 6.85
N TYR A 59 -18.79 -4.20 7.63
CA TYR A 59 -17.49 -3.79 7.12
C TYR A 59 -16.64 -4.96 6.63
N ALA A 60 -16.53 -6.03 7.38
CA ALA A 60 -15.64 -7.12 7.05
C ALA A 60 -16.31 -8.22 6.21
N VAL A 61 -17.59 -8.50 6.44
CA VAL A 61 -18.32 -9.54 5.71
C VAL A 61 -19.01 -9.00 4.46
N ARG A 62 -19.69 -7.84 4.55
CA ARG A 62 -20.36 -7.20 3.41
C ARG A 62 -19.47 -6.22 2.65
N HIS A 63 -18.21 -6.06 3.05
CA HIS A 63 -17.20 -5.27 2.37
C HIS A 63 -17.63 -3.82 2.05
N ALA A 64 -18.35 -3.15 2.96
CA ALA A 64 -18.96 -1.85 2.70
C ALA A 64 -17.96 -0.72 2.35
N LEU A 65 -16.66 -0.90 2.64
CA LEU A 65 -15.59 0.06 2.33
C LEU A 65 -14.78 -0.29 1.08
N PHE A 66 -15.10 -1.42 0.42
CA PHE A 66 -14.34 -1.95 -0.70
C PHE A 66 -15.11 -1.82 -2.01
N GLU A 67 -14.40 -2.06 -3.10
CA GLU A 67 -14.98 -2.16 -4.43
C GLU A 67 -15.99 -3.31 -4.53
N GLU A 68 -16.95 -3.18 -5.41
CA GLU A 68 -17.96 -4.21 -5.70
C GLU A 68 -17.49 -5.05 -6.89
N PRO A 69 -17.03 -6.32 -6.70
CA PRO A 69 -16.48 -7.13 -7.79
C PRO A 69 -17.48 -7.48 -8.90
N ALA A 70 -18.79 -7.35 -8.63
CA ALA A 70 -19.80 -7.54 -9.66
C ALA A 70 -19.80 -6.41 -10.70
N ARG A 71 -19.29 -5.25 -10.33
CA ARG A 71 -19.25 -4.03 -11.15
C ARG A 71 -17.83 -3.67 -11.57
N GLU A 72 -16.87 -3.85 -10.68
CA GLU A 72 -15.50 -3.41 -10.80
C GLU A 72 -14.58 -4.61 -10.56
N THR A 73 -13.98 -5.14 -11.62
CA THR A 73 -13.15 -6.33 -11.54
C THR A 73 -12.01 -6.27 -12.56
N LEU A 74 -11.10 -7.20 -12.42
CA LEU A 74 -10.04 -7.46 -13.38
C LEU A 74 -10.03 -8.95 -13.74
N THR A 75 -9.29 -9.33 -14.77
CA THR A 75 -9.02 -10.73 -15.08
C THR A 75 -7.64 -11.12 -14.55
N PHE A 76 -7.51 -12.37 -14.15
CA PHE A 76 -6.28 -12.91 -13.56
C PHE A 76 -5.85 -14.23 -14.22
N ARG A 77 -4.54 -14.41 -14.35
CA ARG A 77 -3.85 -15.66 -14.70
C ARG A 77 -2.46 -15.70 -14.08
N ASN A 78 -1.92 -16.89 -13.82
CA ASN A 78 -0.55 -17.03 -13.30
C ASN A 78 0.51 -16.86 -14.39
N SER A 79 0.23 -17.27 -15.63
CA SER A 79 1.16 -17.20 -16.75
C SER A 79 0.48 -16.85 -18.06
N SER A 80 1.26 -16.44 -19.07
CA SER A 80 0.75 -15.98 -20.36
C SER A 80 0.10 -17.05 -21.23
N ASP A 81 0.36 -18.33 -20.97
CA ASP A 81 -0.23 -19.50 -21.62
C ASP A 81 -1.58 -19.92 -21.03
N GLN A 82 -1.95 -19.37 -19.87
CA GLN A 82 -3.24 -19.64 -19.24
C GLN A 82 -4.32 -18.67 -19.73
N THR A 83 -5.57 -19.12 -19.70
CA THR A 83 -6.74 -18.26 -19.90
C THR A 83 -6.98 -17.42 -18.64
N ALA A 84 -7.01 -16.09 -18.80
CA ALA A 84 -7.37 -15.20 -17.71
C ALA A 84 -8.89 -15.25 -17.44
N LEU A 85 -9.27 -15.25 -16.17
CA LEU A 85 -10.67 -15.27 -15.75
C LEU A 85 -11.00 -14.06 -14.86
N PRO A 86 -12.23 -13.51 -14.94
CA PRO A 86 -12.65 -12.42 -14.09
C PRO A 86 -12.61 -12.81 -12.61
N MET A 87 -12.02 -11.94 -11.78
CA MET A 87 -12.03 -12.09 -10.34
C MET A 87 -13.46 -11.93 -9.80
N ARG A 88 -13.93 -12.88 -9.00
CA ARG A 88 -15.29 -12.92 -8.43
C ARG A 88 -15.35 -12.58 -6.95
N HIS A 89 -14.20 -12.47 -6.31
CA HIS A 89 -14.03 -12.08 -4.92
C HIS A 89 -13.04 -10.92 -4.85
N LEU A 90 -13.10 -10.13 -3.80
CA LEU A 90 -12.09 -9.10 -3.53
C LEU A 90 -10.70 -9.72 -3.35
N GLY A 91 -10.65 -10.96 -2.93
CA GLY A 91 -9.48 -11.81 -2.95
C GLY A 91 -8.29 -11.19 -2.22
N SER A 92 -7.14 -11.29 -2.85
CA SER A 92 -5.87 -10.83 -2.28
C SER A 92 -5.80 -9.33 -2.02
N PHE A 93 -6.65 -8.50 -2.61
CA PHE A 93 -6.37 -7.06 -2.68
C PHE A 93 -7.20 -6.19 -1.75
N ASN A 94 -8.50 -6.37 -1.64
CA ASN A 94 -9.41 -5.48 -0.93
C ASN A 94 -9.25 -3.98 -1.32
N PRO A 95 -9.39 -3.58 -2.59
CA PRO A 95 -9.31 -2.18 -2.98
C PRO A 95 -10.40 -1.35 -2.30
N GLY A 96 -10.06 -0.15 -1.84
CA GLY A 96 -11.02 0.75 -1.21
C GLY A 96 -11.82 1.54 -2.23
N ALA A 97 -13.11 1.75 -1.99
CA ALA A 97 -13.98 2.61 -2.78
C ALA A 97 -14.58 3.74 -1.94
N GLY A 98 -14.67 4.93 -2.52
CA GLY A 98 -15.22 6.13 -1.89
C GLY A 98 -14.16 7.11 -1.39
N VAL A 99 -14.62 8.27 -0.95
CA VAL A 99 -13.74 9.33 -0.44
C VAL A 99 -12.84 8.81 0.67
N GLY A 100 -11.54 9.06 0.53
CA GLY A 100 -10.50 8.55 1.42
C GLY A 100 -9.83 7.26 0.93
N GLY A 101 -10.45 6.54 -0.03
CA GLY A 101 -9.90 5.33 -0.64
C GLY A 101 -9.45 4.27 0.37
N ALA A 102 -8.37 3.56 0.08
CA ALA A 102 -7.79 2.56 0.98
C ALA A 102 -7.29 3.15 2.32
N GLY A 103 -7.05 4.47 2.39
CA GLY A 103 -6.68 5.15 3.63
C GLY A 103 -7.74 5.07 4.73
N VAL A 104 -8.99 4.75 4.38
CA VAL A 104 -10.07 4.59 5.36
C VAL A 104 -9.94 3.27 6.13
N HIS A 105 -9.65 2.17 5.43
CA HIS A 105 -9.71 0.81 6.00
C HIS A 105 -8.36 0.13 6.24
N TRP A 106 -7.24 0.81 5.98
CA TRP A 106 -5.90 0.27 6.23
C TRP A 106 -5.64 0.00 7.71
N ASN A 107 -4.62 -0.77 8.02
CA ASN A 107 -4.30 -1.12 9.39
C ASN A 107 -3.54 -0.02 10.16
N GLY A 108 -2.98 0.96 9.47
CA GLY A 108 -2.23 2.06 10.06
C GLY A 108 -0.73 1.82 10.23
N GLN A 109 -0.16 0.79 9.61
CA GLN A 109 1.29 0.60 9.66
C GLN A 109 2.01 1.64 8.83
N ASN A 110 3.09 2.19 9.39
CA ASN A 110 3.90 3.20 8.73
C ASN A 110 5.38 2.81 8.73
N TRP A 111 5.95 2.77 7.53
CA TRP A 111 7.35 2.44 7.32
C TRP A 111 7.99 3.44 6.36
N ARG A 112 9.28 3.69 6.54
CA ARG A 112 10.15 4.28 5.53
C ARG A 112 10.89 3.15 4.84
N PHE A 113 10.93 3.11 3.53
CA PHE A 113 11.75 2.15 2.81
C PHE A 113 13.23 2.35 3.15
N LEU A 114 14.00 1.28 3.08
CA LEU A 114 15.44 1.33 3.35
C LEU A 114 16.17 2.11 2.25
N PRO A 115 17.31 2.76 2.55
CA PRO A 115 18.09 3.46 1.51
C PRO A 115 18.46 2.58 0.32
N THR A 116 18.72 1.30 0.56
CA THR A 116 19.04 0.31 -0.49
C THR A 116 17.87 -0.02 -1.41
N ASP A 117 16.61 0.10 -0.95
CA ASP A 117 15.43 -0.17 -1.77
C ASP A 117 15.34 0.78 -2.98
N PHE A 118 15.83 2.03 -2.85
CA PHE A 118 15.83 3.02 -3.93
C PHE A 118 16.92 2.77 -5.00
N LYS A 119 17.93 1.99 -4.66
CA LYS A 119 19.07 1.64 -5.52
C LYS A 119 19.20 0.11 -5.67
N GLN A 120 18.07 -0.58 -5.72
CA GLN A 120 18.00 -2.04 -5.62
C GLN A 120 18.91 -2.74 -6.63
N ARG A 121 18.87 -2.31 -7.90
CA ARG A 121 19.66 -2.94 -8.95
C ARG A 121 21.15 -2.65 -8.81
N SER A 122 21.52 -1.38 -8.78
CA SER A 122 22.94 -0.97 -8.70
C SER A 122 23.60 -1.49 -7.43
N HIS A 123 22.87 -1.51 -6.31
CA HIS A 123 23.35 -2.04 -5.03
C HIS A 123 23.65 -3.54 -5.11
N ILE A 124 22.72 -4.36 -5.65
CA ILE A 124 22.91 -5.79 -5.82
C ILE A 124 24.04 -6.09 -6.81
N GLU A 125 24.11 -5.37 -7.94
CA GLU A 125 25.21 -5.53 -8.91
C GLU A 125 26.58 -5.20 -8.28
N GLN A 126 26.64 -4.19 -7.43
CA GLN A 126 27.87 -3.78 -6.73
C GLN A 126 28.30 -4.80 -5.65
N ARG A 127 27.35 -5.28 -4.83
CA ARG A 127 27.65 -6.12 -3.67
C ARG A 127 27.84 -7.59 -4.03
N TYR A 128 27.02 -8.13 -4.91
CA TYR A 128 26.97 -9.56 -5.25
C TYR A 128 27.33 -9.86 -6.71
N GLY A 129 27.46 -8.84 -7.54
CA GLY A 129 27.72 -8.97 -8.96
C GLY A 129 26.44 -9.20 -9.80
N ARG A 130 26.50 -8.79 -11.06
CA ARG A 130 25.35 -8.87 -11.99
C ARG A 130 24.76 -10.28 -12.16
N LYS A 131 25.57 -11.32 -12.03
CA LYS A 131 25.13 -12.72 -12.17
C LYS A 131 24.26 -13.19 -11.01
N PHE A 132 24.23 -12.44 -9.90
CA PHE A 132 23.38 -12.74 -8.75
C PHE A 132 21.89 -12.41 -9.03
N ILE A 133 21.63 -11.53 -10.01
CA ILE A 133 20.28 -11.18 -10.43
C ILE A 133 19.76 -12.31 -11.34
N PRO A 134 18.67 -13.02 -10.95
CA PRO A 134 18.10 -14.10 -11.75
C PRO A 134 17.69 -13.64 -13.15
N GLU A 135 17.78 -14.55 -14.11
CA GLU A 135 17.27 -14.30 -15.46
C GLU A 135 15.76 -14.00 -15.41
N GLY A 136 15.32 -12.99 -16.17
CA GLY A 136 13.92 -12.56 -16.18
C GLY A 136 13.55 -11.56 -15.07
N MET A 137 14.37 -11.40 -14.02
CA MET A 137 14.16 -10.35 -13.01
C MET A 137 14.50 -8.98 -13.60
N THR A 138 13.59 -8.03 -13.46
CA THR A 138 13.64 -6.70 -14.09
C THR A 138 13.72 -5.55 -13.09
N ILE A 139 14.29 -5.83 -11.90
CA ILE A 139 14.53 -4.79 -10.88
C ILE A 139 15.32 -3.63 -11.45
N GLN A 140 15.04 -2.43 -10.97
CA GLN A 140 15.71 -1.20 -11.38
C GLN A 140 15.84 -0.21 -10.21
N ASP A 141 16.71 0.78 -10.38
CA ASP A 141 16.80 1.89 -9.45
C ASP A 141 15.64 2.87 -9.69
N TRP A 142 15.21 3.56 -8.62
CA TRP A 142 14.02 4.42 -8.66
C TRP A 142 14.27 5.76 -9.35
N GLY A 143 15.53 6.16 -9.54
CA GLY A 143 15.89 7.49 -10.05
C GLY A 143 15.84 8.59 -8.98
N ILE A 144 15.55 8.23 -7.74
CA ILE A 144 15.63 9.07 -6.54
C ILE A 144 16.35 8.31 -5.43
N SER A 145 16.81 9.01 -4.40
CA SER A 145 17.44 8.41 -3.23
C SER A 145 16.54 8.49 -1.99
N TYR A 146 16.92 7.80 -0.92
CA TYR A 146 16.29 7.95 0.39
C TYR A 146 16.41 9.38 0.91
N GLU A 147 17.57 10.00 0.71
CA GLU A 147 17.88 11.35 1.15
C GLU A 147 16.98 12.39 0.45
N ASP A 148 16.66 12.19 -0.83
CA ASP A 148 15.68 13.01 -1.56
C ASP A 148 14.29 12.95 -0.89
N LEU A 149 13.89 11.77 -0.40
CA LEU A 149 12.56 11.54 0.18
C LEU A 149 12.48 11.76 1.69
N GLU A 150 13.59 11.80 2.41
CA GLU A 150 13.59 11.91 3.87
C GLU A 150 12.74 13.08 4.39
N PRO A 151 12.86 14.33 3.85
CA PRO A 151 12.02 15.44 4.30
C PRO A 151 10.52 15.23 4.05
N HIS A 152 10.18 14.47 3.01
CA HIS A 152 8.80 14.19 2.63
C HIS A 152 8.20 13.05 3.47
N TYR A 153 9.02 12.06 3.88
CA TYR A 153 8.65 11.10 4.92
C TYR A 153 8.35 11.81 6.25
N ASP A 154 9.18 12.75 6.65
CA ASP A 154 8.96 13.54 7.86
C ASP A 154 7.63 14.31 7.77
N LYS A 155 7.38 15.00 6.67
CA LYS A 155 6.12 15.72 6.42
C LYS A 155 4.90 14.80 6.51
N TRP A 156 4.97 13.61 5.90
CA TRP A 156 3.93 12.58 5.98
C TRP A 156 3.68 12.09 7.41
N GLU A 157 4.75 11.76 8.13
CA GLU A 157 4.65 11.25 9.50
C GLU A 157 4.02 12.27 10.45
N TYR A 158 4.38 13.54 10.30
CA TYR A 158 3.79 14.62 11.08
C TYR A 158 2.34 14.94 10.67
N LEU A 159 2.01 14.82 9.38
CA LEU A 159 0.61 14.88 8.95
C LEU A 159 -0.25 13.83 9.66
N CYS A 160 0.24 12.59 9.66
CA CYS A 160 -0.49 11.44 10.18
C CYS A 160 -0.42 11.29 11.71
N GLY A 161 0.41 12.05 12.40
CA GLY A 161 0.61 11.88 13.85
C GLY A 161 1.14 10.47 14.17
N ILE A 162 2.16 10.02 13.44
CA ILE A 162 2.72 8.65 13.61
C ILE A 162 3.25 8.46 15.03
N ALA A 163 2.81 7.40 15.69
CA ALA A 163 3.32 6.94 16.98
C ALA A 163 4.43 5.90 16.77
N GLY A 164 5.64 6.15 17.27
CA GLY A 164 6.77 5.25 17.07
C GLY A 164 8.00 5.61 17.88
N GLN A 165 9.01 4.73 17.84
CA GLN A 165 10.34 4.95 18.39
C GLN A 165 11.34 4.97 17.25
N ALA A 166 11.97 6.12 17.02
CA ALA A 166 13.03 6.24 16.00
C ALA A 166 14.25 5.42 16.40
N GLY A 167 14.87 4.73 15.46
CA GLY A 167 16.06 3.93 15.69
C GLY A 167 17.34 4.55 15.15
N ASN A 168 17.25 5.55 14.26
CA ASN A 168 18.41 6.21 13.67
C ASN A 168 18.13 7.70 13.44
N ILE A 169 18.61 8.55 14.34
CA ILE A 169 18.47 10.01 14.21
C ILE A 169 19.80 10.59 13.76
N GLN A 170 19.83 11.16 12.55
CA GLN A 170 21.02 11.80 11.95
C GLN A 170 22.26 10.89 11.96
N GLY A 171 22.08 9.58 11.68
CA GLY A 171 23.14 8.59 11.69
C GLY A 171 23.51 8.03 13.07
N LYS A 172 22.86 8.49 14.14
CA LYS A 172 23.08 7.99 15.51
C LYS A 172 21.97 6.99 15.86
N ILE A 173 22.38 5.74 16.13
CA ILE A 173 21.45 4.69 16.54
C ILE A 173 20.85 5.03 17.90
N GLN A 174 19.52 4.90 18.00
CA GLN A 174 18.73 5.15 19.20
C GLN A 174 18.29 3.83 19.82
N ASP A 175 18.37 3.71 21.12
CA ASP A 175 17.93 2.51 21.83
C ASP A 175 16.42 2.33 21.73
N GLY A 176 15.97 1.09 21.55
CA GLY A 176 14.57 0.70 21.48
C GLY A 176 13.85 1.01 20.17
N GLY A 177 14.50 1.66 19.19
CA GLY A 177 14.00 1.85 17.84
C GLY A 177 14.54 0.84 16.85
N ASN A 178 14.16 0.94 15.55
CA ASN A 178 14.70 0.10 14.48
C ASN A 178 16.16 0.48 14.16
N PRO A 179 17.16 -0.32 14.52
CA PRO A 179 18.56 0.02 14.27
C PRO A 179 18.97 -0.06 12.79
N PHE A 180 18.11 -0.59 11.94
CA PHE A 180 18.34 -0.78 10.50
C PHE A 180 17.68 0.29 9.64
N GLU A 181 16.80 1.12 10.21
CA GLU A 181 16.15 2.19 9.42
C GLU A 181 17.15 3.20 8.88
N GLY A 182 16.83 3.81 7.74
CA GLY A 182 17.62 4.93 7.20
C GLY A 182 17.66 6.13 8.16
N PRO A 183 18.71 6.97 8.06
CA PRO A 183 18.86 8.15 8.94
C PRO A 183 17.70 9.11 8.73
N ARG A 184 17.13 9.61 9.82
CA ARG A 184 16.04 10.57 9.86
C ARG A 184 16.44 11.85 10.55
N ALA A 185 15.86 12.99 10.15
CA ALA A 185 16.21 14.29 10.72
C ALA A 185 15.80 14.41 12.20
N ARG A 186 14.66 13.81 12.58
CA ARG A 186 14.09 13.86 13.95
C ARG A 186 13.23 12.63 14.26
N GLY A 187 12.80 12.51 15.52
CA GLY A 187 11.90 11.44 15.97
C GLY A 187 10.49 11.52 15.42
N TYR A 188 9.69 10.51 15.71
CA TYR A 188 8.25 10.51 15.40
C TYR A 188 7.51 11.59 16.20
N PRO A 189 6.36 12.12 15.70
CA PRO A 189 5.59 13.13 16.42
C PRO A 189 5.02 12.63 17.74
N LEU A 190 4.77 11.31 17.87
CA LEU A 190 4.18 10.72 19.06
C LEU A 190 4.98 9.52 19.56
N PRO A 191 4.97 9.25 20.88
CA PRO A 191 5.59 8.05 21.43
C PRO A 191 4.87 6.78 20.93
N PRO A 192 5.52 5.59 21.02
CA PRO A 192 4.91 4.33 20.62
C PRO A 192 3.58 4.05 21.33
N LEU A 193 2.74 3.25 20.70
CA LEU A 193 1.52 2.72 21.31
C LEU A 193 1.84 1.85 22.54
N LYS A 194 0.87 1.72 23.45
CA LYS A 194 0.99 0.86 24.65
C LYS A 194 1.20 -0.59 24.24
N ARG A 195 2.11 -1.28 24.91
CA ARG A 195 2.44 -2.69 24.62
C ARG A 195 1.38 -3.64 25.17
N SER A 196 1.00 -4.66 24.40
CA SER A 196 0.16 -5.76 24.86
C SER A 196 1.02 -6.85 25.52
N ALA A 197 0.39 -7.77 26.28
CA ALA A 197 1.08 -8.93 26.85
C ALA A 197 1.77 -9.77 25.75
N ALA A 198 1.12 -9.94 24.61
CA ALA A 198 1.69 -10.68 23.48
C ALA A 198 2.93 -10.00 22.90
N THR A 199 2.92 -8.66 22.75
CA THR A 199 4.10 -7.91 22.25
C THR A 199 5.26 -7.93 23.24
N VAL A 200 5.00 -7.93 24.55
CA VAL A 200 6.04 -8.09 25.58
C VAL A 200 6.70 -9.47 25.50
N LYS A 201 5.90 -10.54 25.34
CA LYS A 201 6.43 -11.89 25.15
C LYS A 201 7.26 -12.04 23.88
N PHE A 202 6.79 -11.48 22.77
CA PHE A 202 7.54 -11.48 21.52
C PHE A 202 8.89 -10.75 21.66
N ASP A 203 8.90 -9.57 22.29
CA ASP A 203 10.12 -8.81 22.51
C ASP A 203 11.16 -9.60 23.30
N GLN A 204 10.75 -10.24 24.42
CA GLN A 204 11.63 -11.09 25.21
C GLN A 204 12.16 -12.27 24.39
N ALA A 205 11.29 -12.98 23.69
CA ALA A 205 11.65 -14.13 22.89
C ALA A 205 12.59 -13.77 21.72
N ALA A 206 12.34 -12.64 21.07
CA ALA A 206 13.22 -12.14 19.99
C ALA A 206 14.61 -11.78 20.53
N ARG A 207 14.71 -11.13 21.70
CA ARG A 207 16.00 -10.82 22.35
C ARG A 207 16.73 -12.08 22.81
N GLU A 208 16.01 -13.07 23.38
CA GLU A 208 16.59 -14.37 23.74
C GLU A 208 17.12 -15.10 22.49
N ALA A 209 16.48 -14.93 21.33
CA ALA A 209 16.94 -15.45 20.05
C ALA A 209 18.07 -14.63 19.40
N GLY A 210 18.54 -13.53 20.02
CA GLY A 210 19.64 -12.69 19.54
C GLY A 210 19.23 -11.56 18.58
N PHE A 211 17.92 -11.30 18.42
CA PHE A 211 17.41 -10.25 17.56
C PHE A 211 17.19 -8.92 18.30
N LYS A 212 16.93 -7.85 17.55
CA LYS A 212 16.75 -6.47 18.03
C LYS A 212 15.32 -5.99 17.81
N PRO A 213 14.34 -6.46 18.61
CA PRO A 213 12.95 -6.08 18.44
C PRO A 213 12.69 -4.61 18.78
N PHE A 214 11.76 -4.00 18.05
CA PHE A 214 11.33 -2.62 18.23
C PHE A 214 9.82 -2.48 18.00
N PRO A 215 9.16 -1.42 18.55
CA PRO A 215 7.74 -1.18 18.34
C PRO A 215 7.47 -0.76 16.89
N CYS A 216 6.48 -1.37 16.24
CA CYS A 216 6.05 -0.97 14.91
C CYS A 216 5.55 0.48 14.94
N ALA A 217 5.95 1.28 13.97
CA ALA A 217 5.42 2.63 13.80
C ALA A 217 3.97 2.58 13.33
N ALA A 218 3.10 3.36 13.99
CA ALA A 218 1.66 3.30 13.85
C ALA A 218 1.05 4.66 13.49
N ALA A 219 0.21 4.67 12.48
CA ALA A 219 -0.63 5.82 12.15
C ALA A 219 -1.90 5.87 13.02
N ASN A 220 -1.79 5.38 14.25
CA ASN A 220 -2.76 5.53 15.32
C ASN A 220 -2.13 6.45 16.37
N THR A 221 -2.73 7.58 16.63
CA THR A 221 -2.23 8.55 17.60
C THR A 221 -2.25 7.97 19.02
N SER A 222 -1.09 7.88 19.66
CA SER A 222 -0.95 7.35 21.03
C SER A 222 -1.38 8.35 22.12
N LYS A 223 -1.62 9.61 21.73
CA LYS A 223 -2.16 10.72 22.53
C LYS A 223 -2.96 11.65 21.63
N PRO A 224 -3.83 12.51 22.14
CA PRO A 224 -4.46 13.57 21.34
C PRO A 224 -3.39 14.38 20.60
N TYR A 225 -3.60 14.62 19.31
CA TYR A 225 -2.59 15.24 18.46
C TYR A 225 -3.22 16.27 17.52
N LYS A 226 -2.60 17.44 17.40
CA LYS A 226 -2.96 18.46 16.42
C LYS A 226 -1.93 18.43 15.30
N ASN A 227 -2.35 18.06 14.10
CA ASN A 227 -1.45 17.93 12.97
C ASN A 227 -1.02 19.29 12.39
N PRO A 228 -0.03 19.34 11.47
CA PRO A 228 0.46 20.59 10.89
C PRO A 228 -0.61 21.44 10.17
N TYR A 229 -1.69 20.82 9.68
CA TYR A 229 -2.83 21.56 9.09
C TYR A 229 -3.83 22.06 10.12
N GLY A 230 -3.56 21.87 11.41
CA GLY A 230 -4.43 22.33 12.49
C GLY A 230 -5.61 21.41 12.81
N VAL A 231 -5.67 20.23 12.20
CA VAL A 231 -6.73 19.24 12.46
C VAL A 231 -6.44 18.51 13.77
N GLN A 232 -7.43 18.48 14.67
CA GLN A 232 -7.35 17.75 15.92
C GLN A 232 -7.68 16.28 15.70
N MET A 233 -6.75 15.40 16.09
CA MET A 233 -6.91 13.94 16.10
C MET A 233 -7.13 13.45 17.53
N GLY A 234 -7.87 12.35 17.67
CA GLY A 234 -8.16 11.72 18.96
C GLY A 234 -7.02 10.83 19.47
N GLU A 235 -7.23 10.10 20.55
CA GLU A 235 -6.33 9.10 21.10
C GLU A 235 -6.84 7.69 20.78
N CYS A 236 -5.94 6.73 20.52
CA CYS A 236 -6.30 5.34 20.26
C CYS A 236 -6.89 4.66 21.50
N THR A 237 -8.05 4.04 21.34
CA THR A 237 -8.76 3.30 22.40
C THR A 237 -8.46 1.79 22.38
N TYR A 238 -7.58 1.33 21.49
CA TYR A 238 -7.19 -0.08 21.36
C TYR A 238 -8.35 -1.05 21.15
N CYS A 239 -9.37 -0.62 20.40
CA CYS A 239 -10.61 -1.38 20.19
C CYS A 239 -10.48 -2.63 19.30
N GLY A 240 -9.37 -2.80 18.57
CA GLY A 240 -9.14 -3.97 17.71
C GLY A 240 -9.72 -3.88 16.29
N TYR A 241 -10.34 -2.75 15.91
CA TYR A 241 -11.04 -2.58 14.65
C TYR A 241 -10.34 -1.51 13.77
N CYS A 242 -9.15 -1.81 13.25
CA CYS A 242 -8.43 -0.92 12.34
C CYS A 242 -8.45 -1.41 10.91
N GLU A 243 -7.88 -2.59 10.69
CA GLU A 243 -7.85 -3.23 9.38
C GLU A 243 -9.26 -3.64 8.96
N TRP A 244 -9.65 -3.25 7.73
CA TRP A 244 -10.96 -3.42 7.12
C TRP A 244 -12.07 -2.53 7.69
N PHE A 245 -11.77 -1.76 8.71
CA PHE A 245 -12.69 -0.82 9.35
C PHE A 245 -12.15 0.60 9.27
N ALA A 246 -13.04 1.57 9.34
CA ALA A 246 -12.69 2.96 9.58
C ALA A 246 -12.62 3.25 11.09
N CYS A 247 -11.99 4.35 11.45
CA CYS A 247 -11.80 4.74 12.84
C CYS A 247 -12.73 5.89 13.22
N GLY A 248 -13.77 5.61 14.01
CA GLY A 248 -14.67 6.62 14.56
C GLY A 248 -14.08 7.43 15.74
N ASN A 249 -12.91 7.01 16.28
CA ASN A 249 -12.21 7.74 17.36
C ASN A 249 -11.29 8.85 16.84
N TYR A 250 -11.23 9.11 15.54
CA TYR A 250 -10.30 10.07 14.93
C TYR A 250 -8.81 9.81 15.23
N SER A 251 -8.46 8.60 15.66
CA SER A 251 -7.09 8.24 16.04
C SER A 251 -6.30 7.64 14.89
N LYS A 252 -6.89 6.67 14.15
CA LYS A 252 -6.23 6.10 12.98
C LYS A 252 -6.31 7.11 11.84
N SER A 253 -5.14 7.50 11.33
CA SER A 253 -5.04 8.48 10.25
C SER A 253 -5.73 7.99 8.99
N SER A 254 -6.48 8.88 8.39
CA SER A 254 -7.15 8.77 7.09
C SER A 254 -7.27 10.17 6.51
N PRO A 255 -7.59 10.35 5.23
CA PRO A 255 -7.92 11.66 4.70
C PRO A 255 -8.97 12.39 5.54
N GLN A 256 -10.01 11.71 6.04
CA GLN A 256 -11.07 12.26 6.87
C GLN A 256 -10.57 12.83 8.20
N THR A 257 -9.58 12.20 8.80
CA THR A 257 -9.09 12.60 10.12
C THR A 257 -7.89 13.55 10.07
N THR A 258 -7.34 13.83 8.87
CA THR A 258 -6.09 14.60 8.73
C THR A 258 -6.17 15.80 7.80
N ILE A 259 -6.81 15.69 6.63
CA ILE A 259 -6.77 16.70 5.56
C ILE A 259 -8.16 17.23 5.23
N LEU A 260 -9.16 16.37 5.03
CA LEU A 260 -10.47 16.76 4.53
C LEU A 260 -11.16 17.84 5.38
N PRO A 261 -11.03 17.86 6.73
CA PRO A 261 -11.65 18.91 7.54
C PRO A 261 -11.18 20.35 7.23
N VAL A 262 -9.98 20.51 6.70
CA VAL A 262 -9.46 21.82 6.26
C VAL A 262 -9.65 22.04 4.77
N LEU A 263 -9.49 20.99 3.96
CA LEU A 263 -9.65 21.04 2.51
C LEU A 263 -11.07 21.46 2.09
N PHE A 264 -12.11 20.93 2.74
CA PHE A 264 -13.51 21.25 2.43
C PHE A 264 -13.91 22.70 2.75
N LYS A 265 -13.06 23.45 3.47
CA LYS A 265 -13.28 24.88 3.74
C LYS A 265 -12.71 25.79 2.65
N LYS A 266 -11.97 25.25 1.71
CA LYS A 266 -11.33 26.02 0.63
C LYS A 266 -12.30 26.28 -0.51
N SER A 267 -12.46 27.54 -0.92
CA SER A 267 -13.35 27.94 -2.01
C SER A 267 -12.89 27.51 -3.40
N ASN A 268 -11.60 27.22 -3.55
CA ASN A 268 -10.96 26.75 -4.80
C ASN A 268 -10.79 25.22 -4.84
N PHE A 269 -11.51 24.49 -3.97
CA PHE A 269 -11.60 23.04 -4.01
C PHE A 269 -13.02 22.58 -4.26
N SER A 270 -13.19 21.61 -5.15
CA SER A 270 -14.44 20.91 -5.39
C SER A 270 -14.23 19.42 -5.61
N TYR A 271 -15.28 18.60 -5.42
CA TYR A 271 -15.21 17.18 -5.67
C TYR A 271 -16.53 16.64 -6.23
N ARG A 272 -16.44 15.51 -6.91
CA ARG A 272 -17.59 14.73 -7.42
C ARG A 272 -17.43 13.29 -6.99
N THR A 273 -18.47 12.71 -6.45
CA THR A 273 -18.54 11.30 -6.06
C THR A 273 -19.50 10.53 -6.96
N LEU A 274 -19.41 9.20 -6.97
CA LEU A 274 -20.18 8.33 -7.86
C LEU A 274 -19.95 8.67 -9.34
N CYS A 275 -18.72 9.05 -9.67
CA CYS A 275 -18.28 9.46 -11.00
C CYS A 275 -17.06 8.64 -11.40
N ASP A 276 -17.20 7.78 -12.38
CA ASP A 276 -16.16 6.87 -12.83
C ASP A 276 -15.42 7.44 -14.04
N VAL A 277 -14.15 7.77 -13.86
CA VAL A 277 -13.29 8.29 -14.95
C VAL A 277 -12.91 7.14 -15.86
N THR A 278 -13.34 7.21 -17.11
CA THR A 278 -13.15 6.16 -18.12
C THR A 278 -11.98 6.44 -19.08
N ARG A 279 -11.52 7.69 -19.16
CA ARG A 279 -10.45 8.09 -20.07
C ARG A 279 -9.80 9.42 -19.69
N VAL A 280 -8.49 9.53 -19.91
CA VAL A 280 -7.78 10.82 -20.04
C VAL A 280 -7.89 11.28 -21.50
N ASN A 281 -8.36 12.49 -21.72
CA ASN A 281 -8.49 13.07 -23.04
C ASN A 281 -7.19 13.74 -23.45
N LEU A 282 -6.76 13.48 -24.67
CA LEU A 282 -5.55 14.08 -25.26
C LEU A 282 -5.93 15.06 -26.37
N ASP A 283 -5.02 15.97 -26.65
CA ASP A 283 -5.08 16.81 -27.84
C ASP A 283 -4.83 16.01 -29.13
N SER A 284 -4.94 16.65 -30.27
CA SER A 284 -4.75 15.99 -31.57
C SER A 284 -3.34 15.47 -31.80
N SER A 285 -2.34 16.00 -31.10
CA SER A 285 -0.95 15.50 -31.16
C SER A 285 -0.71 14.26 -30.29
N GLY A 286 -1.61 13.97 -29.33
CA GLY A 286 -1.46 12.91 -28.36
C GLY A 286 -0.42 13.17 -27.26
N THR A 287 0.13 14.39 -27.19
CA THR A 287 1.23 14.74 -26.27
C THR A 287 0.81 15.68 -25.13
N ARG A 288 -0.46 16.11 -25.10
CA ARG A 288 -1.00 16.96 -24.04
C ARG A 288 -2.36 16.44 -23.57
N ALA A 289 -2.52 16.26 -22.28
CA ALA A 289 -3.83 16.00 -21.68
C ALA A 289 -4.69 17.27 -21.70
N THR A 290 -5.95 17.13 -22.11
CA THR A 290 -6.93 18.23 -22.18
C THR A 290 -8.00 18.14 -21.09
N GLY A 291 -7.97 17.09 -20.29
CA GLY A 291 -8.90 16.78 -19.23
C GLY A 291 -9.24 15.29 -19.15
N VAL A 292 -10.39 14.96 -18.62
CA VAL A 292 -10.86 13.57 -18.47
C VAL A 292 -12.32 13.42 -18.92
N THR A 293 -12.69 12.21 -19.34
CA THR A 293 -14.07 11.80 -19.55
C THR A 293 -14.49 10.90 -18.40
N TYR A 294 -15.67 11.13 -17.82
CA TYR A 294 -16.23 10.30 -16.75
C TYR A 294 -17.71 10.04 -16.95
N VAL A 295 -18.21 8.99 -16.33
CA VAL A 295 -19.62 8.61 -16.31
C VAL A 295 -20.13 8.71 -14.87
N ASP A 296 -21.29 9.37 -14.68
CA ASP A 296 -21.94 9.46 -13.36
C ASP A 296 -22.78 8.21 -13.06
N PHE A 297 -23.34 8.14 -11.84
CA PHE A 297 -24.17 7.01 -11.40
C PHE A 297 -25.48 6.83 -12.20
N GLN A 298 -25.88 7.84 -12.97
CA GLN A 298 -27.04 7.77 -13.87
C GLN A 298 -26.66 7.32 -15.29
N GLY A 299 -25.38 7.02 -15.53
CA GLY A 299 -24.88 6.63 -16.85
C GLY A 299 -24.67 7.81 -17.81
N ARG A 300 -24.71 9.05 -17.33
CA ARG A 300 -24.47 10.25 -18.16
C ARG A 300 -22.98 10.49 -18.29
N GLU A 301 -22.55 10.75 -19.51
CA GLU A 301 -21.15 11.00 -19.83
C GLU A 301 -20.82 12.51 -19.81
N PHE A 302 -19.70 12.85 -19.19
CA PHE A 302 -19.20 14.21 -19.07
C PHE A 302 -17.74 14.31 -19.49
N GLU A 303 -17.39 15.43 -20.09
CA GLU A 303 -16.01 15.84 -20.36
C GLU A 303 -15.65 16.97 -19.39
N GLN A 304 -14.62 16.74 -18.55
CA GLN A 304 -14.07 17.74 -17.65
C GLN A 304 -12.73 18.23 -18.19
N PRO A 305 -12.68 19.42 -18.79
CA PRO A 305 -11.42 20.02 -19.23
C PRO A 305 -10.55 20.42 -18.03
N ALA A 306 -9.23 20.26 -18.16
CA ALA A 306 -8.25 20.69 -17.17
C ALA A 306 -6.88 20.95 -17.81
N GLU A 307 -6.11 21.88 -17.21
CA GLU A 307 -4.74 22.16 -17.63
C GLU A 307 -3.75 21.12 -17.13
N LEU A 308 -4.01 20.54 -15.97
CA LEU A 308 -3.19 19.51 -15.32
C LEU A 308 -4.08 18.32 -14.94
N VAL A 309 -3.67 17.10 -15.32
CA VAL A 309 -4.34 15.84 -14.95
C VAL A 309 -3.43 15.03 -14.05
N ILE A 310 -3.95 14.54 -12.91
CA ILE A 310 -3.18 13.72 -11.98
C ILE A 310 -3.95 12.45 -11.65
N LEU A 311 -3.35 11.28 -11.95
CA LEU A 311 -3.94 9.98 -11.66
C LEU A 311 -3.63 9.57 -10.22
N CYS A 312 -4.69 9.40 -9.42
CA CYS A 312 -4.69 9.07 -8.01
C CYS A 312 -5.59 7.86 -7.68
N ALA A 313 -5.90 7.03 -8.67
CA ALA A 313 -6.99 6.05 -8.65
C ALA A 313 -6.58 4.64 -8.20
N PHE A 314 -5.55 4.49 -7.35
CA PHE A 314 -4.94 3.23 -6.97
C PHE A 314 -4.04 2.63 -8.07
N ALA A 315 -3.10 1.72 -7.71
CA ALA A 315 -2.07 1.25 -8.62
C ALA A 315 -2.64 0.65 -9.93
N GLN A 316 -3.54 -0.30 -9.81
CA GLN A 316 -4.10 -1.02 -10.95
C GLN A 316 -4.99 -0.14 -11.83
N HIS A 317 -5.81 0.74 -11.23
CA HIS A 317 -6.70 1.63 -11.99
C HIS A 317 -5.95 2.73 -12.72
N ASN A 318 -4.84 3.25 -12.15
CA ASN A 318 -3.96 4.19 -12.86
C ASN A 318 -3.41 3.56 -14.15
N VAL A 319 -2.93 2.31 -14.06
CA VAL A 319 -2.42 1.58 -15.23
C VAL A 319 -3.54 1.31 -16.24
N HIS A 320 -4.73 0.91 -15.77
CA HIS A 320 -5.89 0.69 -16.62
C HIS A 320 -6.26 1.94 -17.42
N LEU A 321 -6.33 3.11 -16.74
CA LEU A 321 -6.62 4.39 -17.39
C LEU A 321 -5.55 4.78 -18.42
N LEU A 322 -4.26 4.57 -18.14
CA LEU A 322 -3.19 4.81 -19.10
C LEU A 322 -3.35 3.95 -20.35
N LEU A 323 -3.62 2.66 -20.19
CA LEU A 323 -3.85 1.73 -21.30
C LEU A 323 -5.10 2.10 -22.13
N LEU A 324 -6.23 2.38 -21.48
CA LEU A 324 -7.47 2.80 -22.16
C LEU A 324 -7.32 4.13 -22.88
N SER A 325 -6.51 5.05 -22.35
CA SER A 325 -6.25 6.36 -22.93
C SER A 325 -5.12 6.35 -23.96
N LYS A 326 -4.49 5.19 -24.19
CA LYS A 326 -3.36 5.01 -25.12
C LYS A 326 -2.17 5.94 -24.79
N ILE A 327 -1.91 6.16 -23.52
CA ILE A 327 -0.79 6.96 -23.02
C ILE A 327 0.38 6.03 -22.70
N GLY A 328 1.51 6.27 -23.32
CA GLY A 328 2.67 5.42 -23.25
C GLY A 328 2.54 4.12 -24.05
N GLN A 329 3.67 3.45 -24.25
CA GLN A 329 3.68 2.17 -24.96
C GLN A 329 3.27 1.02 -24.03
N PRO A 330 2.22 0.24 -24.36
CA PRO A 330 1.89 -0.98 -23.62
C PRO A 330 3.06 -1.94 -23.58
N TYR A 331 3.25 -2.60 -22.44
CA TYR A 331 4.34 -3.55 -22.24
C TYR A 331 4.09 -4.85 -22.99
N ASP A 332 5.11 -5.32 -23.69
CA ASP A 332 5.14 -6.64 -24.34
C ASP A 332 6.20 -7.53 -23.66
N PRO A 333 5.82 -8.57 -22.91
CA PRO A 333 6.74 -9.45 -22.21
C PRO A 333 7.63 -10.28 -23.16
N LYS A 334 7.21 -10.51 -24.42
CA LYS A 334 7.99 -11.27 -25.41
C LYS A 334 9.22 -10.50 -25.87
N THR A 335 9.05 -9.22 -26.13
CA THR A 335 10.13 -8.33 -26.58
C THR A 335 10.81 -7.55 -25.46
N ASN A 336 10.23 -7.55 -24.27
CA ASN A 336 10.62 -6.72 -23.12
C ASN A 336 10.62 -5.21 -23.46
N ARG A 337 9.69 -4.77 -24.31
CA ARG A 337 9.51 -3.37 -24.72
C ARG A 337 8.20 -2.83 -24.21
N GLY A 338 8.11 -1.50 -24.12
CA GLY A 338 6.97 -0.81 -23.54
C GLY A 338 7.10 -0.63 -22.04
N VAL A 339 6.36 0.32 -21.51
CA VAL A 339 6.50 0.78 -20.12
C VAL A 339 5.20 0.75 -19.33
N ILE A 340 4.03 0.74 -20.02
CA ILE A 340 2.74 0.70 -19.33
C ILE A 340 2.31 -0.75 -19.13
N GLY A 341 2.14 -1.14 -17.88
CA GLY A 341 1.86 -2.51 -17.44
C GLY A 341 3.10 -3.28 -16.99
N ARG A 342 4.30 -2.75 -17.19
CA ARG A 342 5.59 -3.36 -16.83
C ARG A 342 5.79 -3.43 -15.31
N ASN A 343 6.52 -4.48 -14.86
CA ASN A 343 7.02 -4.59 -13.48
C ASN A 343 5.89 -4.57 -12.44
N TYR A 344 4.78 -5.25 -12.69
CA TYR A 344 3.84 -5.49 -11.61
C TYR A 344 4.52 -6.32 -10.52
N ALA A 345 4.35 -5.89 -9.27
CA ALA A 345 4.85 -6.61 -8.10
C ALA A 345 3.81 -6.56 -6.96
N TYR A 346 3.98 -7.44 -5.99
CA TYR A 346 3.07 -7.62 -4.86
C TYR A 346 3.86 -7.72 -3.55
N GLN A 347 3.36 -8.42 -2.53
CA GLN A 347 4.11 -8.88 -1.36
C GLN A 347 3.77 -10.33 -1.06
N ILE A 348 4.74 -11.07 -0.51
CA ILE A 348 4.55 -12.44 -0.08
C ILE A 348 4.47 -12.50 1.45
N THR A 349 3.47 -13.21 1.98
CA THR A 349 3.27 -13.33 3.41
C THR A 349 3.27 -14.78 3.85
N SER A 350 3.75 -15.02 5.06
CA SER A 350 3.65 -16.29 5.77
C SER A 350 3.43 -16.05 7.25
N SER A 351 3.19 -17.09 8.05
CA SER A 351 2.95 -16.90 9.47
C SER A 351 3.25 -18.12 10.32
N VAL A 352 3.49 -17.87 11.61
CA VAL A 352 3.57 -18.90 12.64
C VAL A 352 2.52 -18.59 13.71
N ALA A 353 1.54 -19.46 13.84
CA ALA A 353 0.58 -19.38 14.95
C ALA A 353 1.21 -19.95 16.22
N VAL A 354 1.04 -19.22 17.31
CA VAL A 354 1.58 -19.56 18.65
C VAL A 354 0.42 -19.80 19.59
N PHE A 355 0.38 -20.94 20.26
CA PHE A 355 -0.65 -21.31 21.24
C PHE A 355 -0.03 -21.40 22.63
N THR A 356 -0.63 -20.73 23.62
CA THR A 356 -0.09 -20.61 24.98
C THR A 356 -1.13 -21.00 26.02
N ASP A 357 -0.70 -21.21 27.25
CA ASP A 357 -1.63 -21.35 28.38
C ASP A 357 -2.08 -19.99 28.94
N GLU A 358 -1.37 -18.92 28.61
CA GLU A 358 -1.67 -17.55 29.01
C GLU A 358 -2.64 -16.86 28.06
N ILE A 359 -3.38 -15.89 28.59
CA ILE A 359 -4.32 -15.07 27.80
C ILE A 359 -3.55 -14.00 27.04
N MET A 360 -3.69 -13.98 25.71
CA MET A 360 -3.07 -13.03 24.77
C MET A 360 -4.02 -11.92 24.31
N ASN A 361 -5.34 -12.13 24.44
CA ASN A 361 -6.38 -11.19 23.98
C ASN A 361 -6.20 -10.67 22.55
N PRO A 362 -6.12 -11.53 21.53
CA PRO A 362 -5.82 -11.12 20.14
C PRO A 362 -6.93 -10.31 19.48
N PHE A 363 -8.03 -10.06 20.14
CA PHE A 363 -9.15 -9.26 19.64
C PHE A 363 -9.04 -7.76 20.02
N MET A 364 -8.11 -7.40 20.90
CA MET A 364 -7.87 -6.02 21.35
C MET A 364 -6.54 -5.50 20.82
N GLY A 365 -6.45 -4.19 20.58
CA GLY A 365 -5.24 -3.53 20.14
C GLY A 365 -5.50 -2.55 18.99
N ALA A 366 -4.46 -1.93 18.47
CA ALA A 366 -4.51 -1.15 17.24
C ALA A 366 -4.00 -1.98 16.06
N GLY A 367 -4.38 -1.64 14.82
CA GLY A 367 -3.98 -2.39 13.63
C GLY A 367 -2.47 -2.48 13.44
N ALA A 368 -1.77 -1.39 13.74
CA ALA A 368 -0.33 -1.31 13.69
C ALA A 368 0.36 -1.56 15.05
N LEU A 369 -0.39 -1.90 16.09
CA LEU A 369 0.20 -2.29 17.36
C LEU A 369 0.91 -3.62 17.19
N GLY A 370 2.22 -3.61 17.31
CA GLY A 370 3.05 -4.78 17.16
C GLY A 370 4.46 -4.53 17.62
N GLN A 371 5.24 -5.62 17.61
CA GLN A 371 6.68 -5.60 17.81
C GLN A 371 7.31 -6.32 16.62
N ALA A 372 8.31 -5.74 16.03
CA ALA A 372 8.96 -6.28 14.83
C ALA A 372 10.46 -6.46 15.03
N ILE A 373 11.05 -7.29 14.19
CA ILE A 373 12.48 -7.37 13.93
C ILE A 373 12.74 -7.11 12.44
N ASP A 374 13.92 -6.57 12.11
CA ASP A 374 14.23 -6.10 10.76
C ASP A 374 15.59 -6.59 10.24
N GLU A 375 16.22 -7.50 10.94
CA GLU A 375 17.52 -8.10 10.58
C GLU A 375 17.54 -8.72 9.20
N PHE A 376 16.36 -9.15 8.70
CA PHE A 376 16.23 -9.92 7.46
C PHE A 376 15.50 -9.15 6.36
N ASN A 377 15.44 -7.82 6.47
CA ASN A 377 14.78 -6.97 5.49
C ASN A 377 15.81 -6.28 4.57
N GLY A 378 15.44 -6.09 3.31
CA GLY A 378 16.31 -5.47 2.32
C GLY A 378 17.68 -6.13 2.27
N ASP A 379 18.73 -5.36 2.49
CA ASP A 379 20.12 -5.81 2.49
C ASP A 379 20.77 -5.76 3.89
N ASN A 380 19.97 -5.91 4.95
CA ASN A 380 20.45 -5.92 6.34
C ASN A 380 21.24 -7.19 6.72
N PHE A 381 21.27 -8.19 5.83
CA PHE A 381 21.99 -9.46 5.99
C PHE A 381 22.73 -9.84 4.70
N ASP A 382 23.53 -10.91 4.74
CA ASP A 382 24.22 -11.40 3.55
C ASP A 382 23.35 -12.35 2.73
N HIS A 383 23.04 -11.96 1.50
CA HIS A 383 22.25 -12.75 0.55
C HIS A 383 23.05 -13.85 -0.15
N GLY A 384 24.38 -13.75 -0.17
CA GLY A 384 25.26 -14.68 -0.88
C GLY A 384 25.01 -16.14 -0.52
N PRO A 385 25.03 -16.53 0.77
CA PRO A 385 24.76 -17.90 1.21
C PRO A 385 23.31 -18.35 0.97
N GLU A 386 22.35 -17.42 1.01
CA GLU A 386 20.93 -17.72 0.93
C GLU A 386 20.42 -17.85 -0.52
N GLY A 387 21.09 -17.18 -1.46
CA GLY A 387 20.84 -17.29 -2.90
C GLY A 387 19.49 -16.69 -3.36
N PHE A 388 19.01 -15.66 -2.67
CA PHE A 388 17.84 -14.87 -3.09
C PHE A 388 18.08 -13.37 -2.88
N ILE A 389 17.28 -12.52 -3.52
CA ILE A 389 17.28 -11.05 -3.39
C ILE A 389 16.04 -10.61 -2.64
N GLY A 390 16.17 -9.52 -1.87
CA GLY A 390 15.11 -8.97 -1.07
C GLY A 390 15.06 -9.55 0.33
N GLY A 391 14.02 -9.20 1.07
CA GLY A 391 13.86 -9.61 2.45
C GLY A 391 12.54 -9.10 2.99
N GLY A 392 12.40 -9.12 4.31
CA GLY A 392 11.19 -8.63 4.94
C GLY A 392 11.31 -8.55 6.45
N TYR A 393 10.41 -7.83 7.06
CA TYR A 393 10.32 -7.79 8.51
C TYR A 393 9.50 -8.97 9.05
N ILE A 394 9.75 -9.32 10.31
CA ILE A 394 9.00 -10.32 11.06
C ILE A 394 8.36 -9.61 12.25
N ALA A 395 7.03 -9.73 12.40
CA ALA A 395 6.31 -9.02 13.45
C ALA A 395 5.24 -9.87 14.12
N LEU A 396 5.00 -9.59 15.39
CA LEU A 396 3.83 -10.09 16.07
C LEU A 396 2.68 -9.09 15.96
N TRP A 397 1.56 -9.54 15.44
CA TRP A 397 0.34 -8.76 15.31
C TRP A 397 -0.60 -9.00 16.48
N THR A 398 -1.20 -7.92 16.99
CA THR A 398 -2.11 -7.96 18.13
C THR A 398 -3.57 -7.75 17.75
N THR A 399 -3.88 -7.66 16.47
CA THR A 399 -5.24 -7.55 15.96
C THR A 399 -5.64 -8.78 15.16
N GLY A 400 -6.92 -8.89 14.82
CA GLY A 400 -7.43 -9.93 13.95
C GLY A 400 -8.15 -11.06 14.68
N GLY A 401 -8.39 -10.93 15.97
CA GLY A 401 -9.20 -11.89 16.73
C GLY A 401 -10.72 -11.70 16.62
N ARG A 402 -11.18 -11.03 15.59
CA ARG A 402 -12.61 -10.74 15.37
C ARG A 402 -13.40 -12.03 15.15
N PRO A 403 -14.42 -12.32 15.96
CA PRO A 403 -15.01 -13.66 16.02
C PRO A 403 -15.83 -14.07 14.79
N ILE A 404 -16.37 -13.11 14.04
CA ILE A 404 -17.16 -13.40 12.83
C ILE A 404 -16.24 -13.49 11.61
N LEU A 405 -15.35 -12.51 11.43
CA LEU A 405 -14.51 -12.40 10.25
C LEU A 405 -13.38 -13.42 10.23
N GLN A 406 -12.69 -13.58 11.35
CA GLN A 406 -11.45 -14.35 11.38
C GLN A 406 -11.61 -15.62 12.20
N GLN A 407 -11.57 -16.74 11.50
CA GLN A 407 -11.27 -18.00 12.14
C GLN A 407 -9.79 -18.01 12.51
N ARG A 408 -9.51 -17.97 13.82
CA ARG A 408 -8.14 -18.10 14.31
C ARG A 408 -7.57 -19.44 13.90
N ASP A 409 -6.27 -19.47 13.70
CA ASP A 409 -5.57 -20.74 13.60
C ASP A 409 -5.82 -21.60 14.84
N LEU A 410 -5.85 -22.90 14.63
CA LEU A 410 -6.02 -23.90 15.66
C LEU A 410 -4.82 -24.85 15.66
N PRO A 411 -4.49 -25.46 16.80
CA PRO A 411 -3.42 -26.43 16.88
C PRO A 411 -3.53 -27.53 15.80
N GLU A 412 -2.39 -28.04 15.40
CA GLU A 412 -2.33 -29.11 14.40
C GLU A 412 -3.14 -30.34 14.85
N GLY A 413 -3.76 -31.06 13.92
CA GLY A 413 -4.65 -32.17 14.21
C GLY A 413 -6.06 -31.79 14.67
N THR A 414 -6.38 -30.49 14.84
CA THR A 414 -7.74 -30.07 15.17
C THR A 414 -8.69 -30.42 14.02
N PRO A 415 -9.87 -31.05 14.30
CA PRO A 415 -10.88 -31.27 13.28
C PRO A 415 -11.30 -29.97 12.57
N LYS A 416 -11.59 -30.04 11.27
CA LYS A 416 -11.97 -28.85 10.49
C LYS A 416 -13.39 -28.34 10.77
N TRP A 417 -14.22 -29.12 11.45
CA TRP A 417 -15.63 -28.82 11.78
C TRP A 417 -16.14 -29.66 12.96
N GLY A 418 -17.35 -29.37 13.42
CA GLY A 418 -18.03 -30.15 14.47
C GLY A 418 -17.65 -29.78 15.91
N ALA A 419 -17.96 -30.65 16.85
CA ALA A 419 -17.79 -30.40 18.29
C ALA A 419 -16.32 -30.22 18.69
N GLY A 420 -15.40 -31.00 18.09
CA GLY A 420 -13.95 -30.89 18.32
C GLY A 420 -13.39 -29.54 17.87
N TRP A 421 -13.82 -29.05 16.70
CA TRP A 421 -13.46 -27.70 16.21
C TRP A 421 -13.95 -26.60 17.15
N LYS A 422 -15.25 -26.68 17.57
CA LYS A 422 -15.84 -25.68 18.49
C LYS A 422 -15.12 -25.65 19.83
N LYS A 423 -14.76 -26.83 20.35
CA LYS A 423 -13.99 -26.94 21.59
C LYS A 423 -12.63 -26.32 21.47
N ALA A 424 -11.87 -26.65 20.43
CA ALA A 424 -10.54 -26.11 20.18
C ALA A 424 -10.57 -24.58 19.97
N MET A 425 -11.56 -24.07 19.23
CA MET A 425 -11.75 -22.64 19.03
C MET A 425 -11.97 -21.92 20.37
N ARG A 426 -12.85 -22.42 21.23
CA ARG A 426 -13.12 -21.83 22.55
C ARG A 426 -11.90 -21.85 23.46
N GLU A 427 -11.12 -22.92 23.44
CA GLU A 427 -9.94 -23.10 24.29
C GLU A 427 -8.76 -22.20 23.83
N ASN A 428 -8.59 -22.00 22.52
CA ASN A 428 -7.45 -21.30 21.96
C ASN A 428 -7.73 -19.84 21.54
N TYR A 429 -8.99 -19.40 21.44
CA TYR A 429 -9.34 -18.07 20.93
C TYR A 429 -8.59 -16.93 21.64
N LEU A 430 -8.58 -16.95 23.00
CA LEU A 430 -7.88 -15.94 23.79
C LEU A 430 -6.40 -16.25 24.03
N ARG A 431 -5.94 -17.45 23.67
CA ARG A 431 -4.61 -17.97 24.01
C ARG A 431 -3.71 -18.18 22.80
N SER A 432 -3.99 -17.48 21.73
CA SER A 432 -3.19 -17.57 20.51
C SER A 432 -2.68 -16.21 20.09
N ALA A 433 -1.51 -16.21 19.43
CA ALA A 433 -0.92 -15.07 18.76
C ALA A 433 -0.44 -15.50 17.37
N SER A 434 -0.16 -14.54 16.51
CA SER A 434 0.38 -14.79 15.16
C SER A 434 1.63 -13.96 14.95
N ILE A 435 2.73 -14.62 14.61
CA ILE A 435 3.94 -13.98 14.09
C ILE A 435 3.83 -14.06 12.59
N ALA A 436 3.78 -12.91 11.93
CA ALA A 436 3.69 -12.81 10.49
C ALA A 436 5.01 -12.33 9.88
N THR A 437 5.29 -12.76 8.66
CA THR A 437 6.36 -12.25 7.83
C THR A 437 5.77 -11.44 6.69
N HIS A 438 6.42 -10.33 6.35
CA HIS A 438 6.13 -9.56 5.15
C HIS A 438 7.41 -9.50 4.31
N GLY A 439 7.40 -10.19 3.18
CA GLY A 439 8.53 -10.24 2.27
C GLY A 439 8.31 -9.41 1.01
N SER A 440 9.39 -8.83 0.51
CA SER A 440 9.42 -8.12 -0.76
C SER A 440 9.08 -9.04 -1.93
N VAL A 441 8.61 -8.46 -3.03
CA VAL A 441 8.45 -9.15 -4.31
C VAL A 441 9.20 -8.34 -5.36
N MET A 442 10.14 -9.01 -6.03
CA MET A 442 10.91 -8.40 -7.10
C MET A 442 10.07 -8.31 -8.38
N SER A 443 10.49 -7.46 -9.29
CA SER A 443 9.85 -7.32 -10.59
C SER A 443 10.41 -8.33 -11.58
N TYR A 444 9.52 -8.90 -12.39
CA TYR A 444 9.87 -9.88 -13.41
C TYR A 444 9.25 -9.54 -14.75
N ARG A 445 9.89 -10.05 -15.82
CA ARG A 445 9.46 -9.85 -17.18
C ARG A 445 8.06 -10.39 -17.46
N ASP A 446 7.67 -11.46 -16.81
CA ASP A 446 6.41 -12.18 -16.95
C ASP A 446 5.33 -11.76 -15.95
N SER A 447 5.64 -10.78 -15.06
CA SER A 447 4.70 -10.18 -14.12
C SER A 447 4.28 -8.80 -14.61
N TYR A 448 3.06 -8.71 -15.18
CA TYR A 448 2.63 -7.51 -15.90
C TYR A 448 1.10 -7.31 -15.91
N LEU A 449 0.72 -6.11 -16.32
CA LEU A 449 -0.67 -5.68 -16.53
C LEU A 449 -0.87 -5.35 -18.00
N ASP A 450 -1.98 -5.82 -18.59
CA ASP A 450 -2.40 -5.47 -19.94
C ASP A 450 -3.95 -5.41 -20.05
N LEU A 451 -4.49 -5.23 -21.24
CA LEU A 451 -5.93 -5.24 -21.47
C LEU A 451 -6.41 -6.64 -21.87
N ASP A 452 -7.50 -7.10 -21.25
CA ASP A 452 -8.10 -8.39 -21.60
C ASP A 452 -8.78 -8.33 -22.98
N PRO A 453 -8.49 -9.24 -23.90
CA PRO A 453 -9.08 -9.23 -25.24
C PRO A 453 -10.58 -9.64 -25.26
N THR A 454 -11.04 -10.35 -24.23
CA THR A 454 -12.36 -10.99 -24.18
C THR A 454 -13.34 -10.26 -23.28
N TYR A 455 -12.92 -9.98 -22.03
CA TYR A 455 -13.81 -9.46 -21.01
C TYR A 455 -13.85 -7.94 -20.99
N ARG A 456 -15.04 -7.41 -20.73
CA ARG A 456 -15.36 -5.98 -20.76
C ARG A 456 -15.97 -5.54 -19.44
N ASP A 457 -15.75 -4.25 -19.12
CA ASP A 457 -16.46 -3.57 -18.03
C ASP A 457 -17.90 -3.20 -18.41
N ILE A 458 -18.62 -2.56 -17.50
CA ILE A 458 -20.02 -2.11 -17.73
C ILE A 458 -20.13 -1.01 -18.78
N TYR A 459 -19.03 -0.38 -19.17
CA TYR A 459 -18.95 0.67 -20.20
C TYR A 459 -18.49 0.14 -21.55
N GLY A 460 -18.20 -1.17 -21.65
CA GLY A 460 -17.71 -1.82 -22.87
C GLY A 460 -16.19 -1.73 -23.08
N ASN A 461 -15.44 -1.16 -22.14
CA ASN A 461 -13.99 -1.12 -22.20
C ASN A 461 -13.36 -2.49 -21.84
N PRO A 462 -12.21 -2.87 -22.42
CA PRO A 462 -11.49 -4.05 -21.98
C PRO A 462 -11.17 -3.99 -20.49
N LEU A 463 -11.37 -5.09 -19.76
CA LEU A 463 -10.91 -5.19 -18.37
C LEU A 463 -9.37 -5.16 -18.30
N LEU A 464 -8.85 -4.68 -17.18
CA LEU A 464 -7.44 -4.88 -16.85
C LEU A 464 -7.17 -6.36 -16.63
N ARG A 465 -6.09 -6.88 -17.22
CA ARG A 465 -5.63 -8.25 -17.01
C ARG A 465 -4.34 -8.27 -16.22
N LEU A 466 -4.33 -9.02 -15.14
CA LEU A 466 -3.17 -9.28 -14.31
C LEU A 466 -2.57 -10.65 -14.66
N THR A 467 -1.29 -10.67 -15.03
CA THR A 467 -0.48 -11.89 -15.16
C THR A 467 0.58 -11.86 -14.06
N PHE A 468 0.52 -12.81 -13.11
CA PHE A 468 1.42 -12.80 -11.94
C PHE A 468 1.52 -14.17 -11.27
N ASP A 469 2.74 -14.57 -10.90
CA ASP A 469 3.02 -15.66 -9.96
C ASP A 469 4.24 -15.30 -9.09
N PHE A 470 4.44 -16.01 -7.98
CA PHE A 470 5.67 -15.94 -7.20
C PHE A 470 6.76 -16.79 -7.88
N HIS A 471 7.98 -16.28 -7.88
CA HIS A 471 9.15 -16.98 -8.39
C HIS A 471 9.91 -17.71 -7.27
N ASP A 472 10.88 -18.54 -7.65
CA ASP A 472 11.71 -19.27 -6.71
C ASP A 472 12.43 -18.36 -5.70
N ASN A 473 12.83 -17.17 -6.12
CA ASN A 473 13.40 -16.14 -5.25
C ASN A 473 12.48 -15.80 -4.07
N GLU A 474 11.20 -15.53 -4.33
CA GLU A 474 10.22 -15.19 -3.30
C GLU A 474 9.88 -16.38 -2.41
N HIS A 475 9.80 -17.58 -2.96
CA HIS A 475 9.55 -18.79 -2.18
C HIS A 475 10.71 -19.10 -1.21
N ARG A 476 11.97 -19.00 -1.66
CA ARG A 476 13.16 -19.17 -0.79
C ARG A 476 13.20 -18.13 0.31
N MET A 477 13.01 -16.87 -0.04
CA MET A 477 12.97 -15.76 0.92
C MET A 477 11.85 -15.96 1.95
N SER A 478 10.63 -16.28 1.51
CA SER A 478 9.49 -16.52 2.40
C SER A 478 9.73 -17.68 3.35
N LYS A 479 10.31 -18.78 2.85
CA LYS A 479 10.71 -19.92 3.70
C LYS A 479 11.74 -19.51 4.75
N PHE A 480 12.78 -18.79 4.35
CA PHE A 480 13.82 -18.29 5.25
C PHE A 480 13.22 -17.42 6.37
N LEU A 481 12.38 -16.43 6.01
CA LEU A 481 11.71 -15.58 6.99
C LEU A 481 10.80 -16.38 7.93
N THR A 482 10.10 -17.38 7.40
CA THR A 482 9.21 -18.24 8.20
C THR A 482 10.00 -19.07 9.20
N ASP A 483 11.15 -19.61 8.81
CA ASP A 483 12.04 -20.36 9.69
C ASP A 483 12.55 -19.46 10.84
N LYS A 484 12.92 -18.19 10.56
CA LYS A 484 13.29 -17.21 11.60
C LYS A 484 12.12 -16.86 12.51
N ALA A 485 10.91 -16.69 11.97
CA ALA A 485 9.70 -16.49 12.77
C ALA A 485 9.43 -17.69 13.68
N ALA A 486 9.65 -18.91 13.21
CA ALA A 486 9.49 -20.13 14.00
C ALA A 486 10.52 -20.24 15.17
N LEU A 487 11.74 -19.71 15.01
CA LEU A 487 12.71 -19.61 16.10
C LEU A 487 12.17 -18.71 17.23
N ILE A 488 11.65 -17.53 16.89
CA ILE A 488 11.06 -16.61 17.87
C ILE A 488 9.84 -17.25 18.52
N ALA A 489 8.98 -17.91 17.74
CA ALA A 489 7.80 -18.58 18.24
C ALA A 489 8.16 -19.66 19.29
N LYS A 490 9.19 -20.45 19.05
CA LYS A 490 9.70 -21.44 20.01
C LYS A 490 10.27 -20.79 21.28
N ALA A 491 10.99 -19.68 21.16
CA ALA A 491 11.52 -18.93 22.29
C ALA A 491 10.42 -18.30 23.18
N MET A 492 9.20 -18.10 22.65
CA MET A 492 8.03 -17.69 23.44
C MET A 492 7.55 -18.77 24.41
N LYS A 493 8.17 -19.96 24.41
CA LYS A 493 7.81 -21.13 25.25
C LYS A 493 6.31 -21.50 25.13
N PRO A 494 5.82 -21.74 23.90
CA PRO A 494 4.42 -22.02 23.65
C PRO A 494 4.04 -23.45 24.05
N LYS A 495 2.75 -23.71 24.22
CA LYS A 495 2.19 -25.05 24.29
C LYS A 495 2.36 -25.81 22.96
N SER A 496 2.14 -25.12 21.86
CA SER A 496 2.38 -25.61 20.50
C SER A 496 2.49 -24.44 19.53
N ILE A 497 3.08 -24.70 18.37
CA ILE A 497 3.12 -23.77 17.24
C ILE A 497 2.56 -24.47 16.00
N LYS A 498 2.08 -23.66 15.04
CA LYS A 498 1.72 -24.12 13.70
C LYS A 498 2.39 -23.21 12.68
N VAL A 499 3.34 -23.78 11.95
CA VAL A 499 4.08 -23.04 10.91
C VAL A 499 3.30 -23.12 9.59
N LYS A 500 3.13 -21.98 8.93
CA LYS A 500 2.47 -21.86 7.64
C LYS A 500 3.46 -21.31 6.62
N TYR A 501 4.08 -22.20 5.88
CA TYR A 501 4.90 -21.83 4.74
C TYR A 501 4.01 -21.35 3.58
N ARG A 502 4.53 -20.42 2.80
CA ARG A 502 3.94 -20.08 1.51
C ARG A 502 4.44 -21.06 0.46
N GLU A 503 3.54 -21.84 -0.09
CA GLU A 503 3.85 -22.88 -1.07
C GLU A 503 2.88 -22.81 -2.25
N GLY A 504 3.32 -23.33 -3.39
CA GLY A 504 2.52 -23.43 -4.62
C GLY A 504 2.33 -22.09 -5.34
N GLN A 505 1.53 -22.11 -6.39
CA GLN A 505 1.22 -20.94 -7.20
C GLN A 505 0.46 -19.88 -6.42
N TYR A 506 0.63 -18.62 -6.83
CA TYR A 506 -0.16 -17.52 -6.28
C TYR A 506 -1.65 -17.74 -6.59
N SER A 507 -2.47 -17.54 -5.59
CA SER A 507 -3.93 -17.52 -5.71
C SER A 507 -4.47 -16.13 -5.39
N ILE A 508 -5.26 -15.58 -6.30
CA ILE A 508 -5.91 -14.27 -6.09
C ILE A 508 -7.08 -14.34 -5.10
N VAL A 509 -7.49 -15.54 -4.67
CA VAL A 509 -8.70 -15.73 -3.83
C VAL A 509 -8.48 -15.39 -2.36
N PRO A 510 -7.44 -15.91 -1.65
CA PRO A 510 -7.23 -15.55 -0.26
C PRO A 510 -6.64 -14.14 -0.13
N TYR A 511 -7.12 -13.39 0.86
CA TYR A 511 -6.52 -12.09 1.18
C TYR A 511 -5.10 -12.27 1.74
N GLU A 512 -4.16 -11.53 1.19
CA GLU A 512 -2.79 -11.40 1.69
C GLU A 512 -2.49 -9.95 2.09
N THR A 513 -2.49 -9.04 1.12
CA THR A 513 -2.24 -7.61 1.33
C THR A 513 -2.96 -6.76 0.28
N THR A 514 -3.02 -5.45 0.48
CA THR A 514 -3.50 -4.49 -0.54
C THR A 514 -2.31 -3.82 -1.26
N HIS A 515 -1.13 -4.45 -1.26
CA HIS A 515 0.15 -3.84 -1.64
C HIS A 515 0.51 -4.09 -3.13
N ASN A 516 -0.41 -3.76 -4.03
CA ASN A 516 -0.16 -3.80 -5.47
C ASN A 516 0.75 -2.65 -5.89
N THR A 517 1.82 -2.94 -6.63
CA THR A 517 2.81 -1.96 -7.07
C THR A 517 3.16 -2.16 -8.54
N GLY A 518 3.74 -1.14 -9.15
CA GLY A 518 4.23 -1.22 -10.51
C GLY A 518 3.17 -1.00 -11.59
N GLY A 519 3.54 -1.21 -12.82
CA GLY A 519 2.71 -1.03 -14.01
C GLY A 519 2.79 0.37 -14.65
N ALA A 520 3.23 1.39 -13.90
CA ALA A 520 3.55 2.72 -14.44
C ALA A 520 4.82 3.25 -13.77
N VAL A 521 5.87 2.45 -13.76
CA VAL A 521 7.05 2.62 -12.90
C VAL A 521 7.82 3.89 -13.19
N MET A 522 8.39 4.46 -12.11
CA MET A 522 9.28 5.61 -12.19
C MET A 522 10.72 5.19 -12.49
N GLY A 523 11.50 6.10 -13.05
CA GLY A 523 12.92 5.86 -13.30
C GLY A 523 13.59 7.02 -14.05
N ALA A 524 14.88 6.88 -14.29
CA ALA A 524 15.68 7.89 -15.01
C ALA A 524 15.67 7.70 -16.53
N ASP A 525 15.23 6.55 -17.05
CA ASP A 525 15.24 6.21 -18.47
C ASP A 525 13.81 5.99 -19.00
N PRO A 526 13.32 6.81 -19.97
CA PRO A 526 11.99 6.64 -20.54
C PRO A 526 11.79 5.32 -21.29
N LYS A 527 12.86 4.58 -21.62
CA LYS A 527 12.75 3.25 -22.23
C LYS A 527 12.33 2.16 -21.24
N THR A 528 12.51 2.40 -19.93
CA THR A 528 12.24 1.44 -18.87
C THR A 528 11.27 1.96 -17.81
N SER A 529 10.82 3.20 -17.91
CA SER A 529 9.90 3.84 -16.97
C SER A 529 8.80 4.62 -17.68
N ALA A 530 7.61 4.66 -17.09
CA ALA A 530 6.45 5.40 -17.58
C ALA A 530 6.48 6.87 -17.13
N VAL A 531 7.05 7.11 -15.98
CA VAL A 531 7.18 8.44 -15.38
C VAL A 531 8.61 8.71 -14.93
N ASN A 532 8.98 9.99 -14.89
CA ASN A 532 10.28 10.44 -14.42
C ASN A 532 10.36 10.45 -12.87
N ARG A 533 11.49 10.90 -12.32
CA ARG A 533 11.71 10.98 -10.86
C ARG A 533 10.70 11.87 -10.11
N TYR A 534 10.01 12.78 -10.81
CA TYR A 534 8.96 13.64 -10.25
C TYR A 534 7.55 13.11 -10.44
N LEU A 535 7.42 11.85 -10.86
CA LEU A 535 6.16 11.17 -11.18
C LEU A 535 5.40 11.79 -12.37
N GLN A 536 6.09 12.58 -13.20
CA GLN A 536 5.57 13.17 -14.42
C GLN A 536 5.69 12.17 -15.58
N SER A 537 4.64 12.00 -16.36
CA SER A 537 4.67 11.18 -17.58
C SER A 537 5.73 11.69 -18.56
N TRP A 538 6.51 10.77 -19.14
CA TRP A 538 7.46 11.11 -20.18
C TRP A 538 6.77 11.54 -21.48
N ASP A 539 5.63 10.93 -21.81
CA ASP A 539 4.92 11.15 -23.08
C ASP A 539 3.95 12.34 -23.02
N VAL A 540 3.41 12.64 -21.85
CA VAL A 540 2.39 13.68 -21.63
C VAL A 540 2.80 14.55 -20.43
N PRO A 541 3.55 15.64 -20.65
CA PRO A 541 4.16 16.43 -19.58
C PRO A 541 3.21 17.11 -18.59
N ASN A 542 1.93 17.27 -18.94
CA ASN A 542 0.90 17.76 -18.01
C ASN A 542 0.06 16.63 -17.40
N LEU A 543 0.60 15.41 -17.38
CA LEU A 543 0.03 14.26 -16.69
C LEU A 543 1.02 13.75 -15.63
N PHE A 544 0.53 13.54 -14.41
CA PHE A 544 1.28 12.92 -13.32
C PHE A 544 0.57 11.65 -12.84
N VAL A 545 1.35 10.65 -12.39
CA VAL A 545 0.82 9.39 -11.90
C VAL A 545 1.27 9.17 -10.47
N MET A 546 0.34 9.05 -9.53
CA MET A 546 0.61 8.92 -8.09
C MET A 546 0.39 7.49 -7.59
N GLY A 547 0.89 7.25 -6.37
CA GLY A 547 0.67 6.00 -5.66
C GLY A 547 1.65 4.90 -6.06
N ALA A 548 1.36 3.69 -5.61
CA ALA A 548 2.29 2.57 -5.75
C ALA A 548 2.42 2.03 -7.21
N ALA A 549 1.61 2.52 -8.16
CA ALA A 549 1.80 2.21 -9.58
C ALA A 549 3.20 2.58 -10.08
N VAL A 550 3.84 3.58 -9.44
CA VAL A 550 5.15 4.08 -9.87
C VAL A 550 6.34 3.32 -9.27
N PHE A 551 6.11 2.37 -8.37
CA PHE A 551 7.19 1.60 -7.74
C PHE A 551 7.81 0.63 -8.75
N PRO A 552 9.14 0.66 -8.97
CA PRO A 552 9.80 -0.28 -9.88
C PRO A 552 9.74 -1.74 -9.44
N GLN A 553 9.77 -1.98 -8.15
CA GLN A 553 9.57 -3.24 -7.41
C GLN A 553 9.02 -2.93 -6.02
N ASN A 554 8.50 -3.95 -5.33
CA ASN A 554 8.04 -3.75 -3.96
C ASN A 554 9.16 -4.09 -2.95
N ALA A 555 9.21 -3.36 -1.84
CA ALA A 555 10.12 -3.62 -0.72
C ALA A 555 9.47 -4.53 0.34
N GLY A 556 10.24 -4.90 1.36
CA GLY A 556 9.76 -5.71 2.49
C GLY A 556 8.82 -4.98 3.45
N TYR A 557 8.47 -3.74 3.18
CA TYR A 557 7.60 -2.90 4.03
C TYR A 557 6.25 -2.59 3.40
N ASN A 558 5.27 -2.24 4.24
CA ASN A 558 3.99 -1.71 3.76
C ASN A 558 4.22 -0.38 3.03
N PRO A 559 3.65 -0.17 1.83
CA PRO A 559 4.05 0.91 0.93
C PRO A 559 3.49 2.29 1.29
N THR A 560 2.50 2.40 2.19
CA THR A 560 1.71 3.63 2.40
C THR A 560 2.56 4.83 2.80
N GLY A 561 3.57 4.66 3.66
CA GLY A 561 4.50 5.73 4.05
C GLY A 561 5.26 6.29 2.85
N THR A 562 5.77 5.41 1.99
CA THR A 562 6.49 5.79 0.78
C THR A 562 5.56 6.45 -0.26
N VAL A 563 4.31 5.96 -0.40
CA VAL A 563 3.28 6.63 -1.24
C VAL A 563 3.03 8.05 -0.75
N GLY A 564 2.90 8.25 0.56
CA GLY A 564 2.71 9.59 1.15
C GLY A 564 3.90 10.52 0.88
N ALA A 565 5.12 10.04 1.10
CA ALA A 565 6.36 10.79 0.86
C ALA A 565 6.51 11.17 -0.61
N LEU A 566 6.33 10.23 -1.54
CA LEU A 566 6.38 10.49 -2.98
C LEU A 566 5.31 11.49 -3.44
N THR A 567 4.14 11.48 -2.80
CA THR A 567 3.08 12.44 -3.13
C THR A 567 3.50 13.86 -2.75
N TYR A 568 4.12 14.06 -1.58
CA TYR A 568 4.68 15.36 -1.20
C TYR A 568 5.86 15.78 -2.09
N TRP A 569 6.74 14.84 -2.45
CA TRP A 569 7.82 15.08 -3.40
C TRP A 569 7.29 15.58 -4.75
N ALA A 570 6.27 14.92 -5.31
CA ALA A 570 5.64 15.34 -6.56
C ALA A 570 4.90 16.68 -6.41
N ALA A 571 4.21 16.91 -5.29
CA ALA A 571 3.56 18.20 -5.02
C ALA A 571 4.56 19.35 -5.02
N ASP A 572 5.72 19.18 -4.39
CA ASP A 572 6.79 20.18 -4.38
C ASP A 572 7.36 20.41 -5.78
N ALA A 573 7.56 19.36 -6.58
CA ALA A 573 8.00 19.48 -7.98
C ALA A 573 6.95 20.22 -8.84
N ILE A 574 5.66 19.91 -8.67
CA ILE A 574 4.58 20.61 -9.37
C ILE A 574 4.59 22.10 -8.98
N ARG A 575 4.57 22.43 -7.71
CA ARG A 575 4.49 23.82 -7.19
C ARG A 575 5.72 24.65 -7.53
N ASN A 576 6.91 24.09 -7.38
CA ASN A 576 8.16 24.83 -7.43
C ASN A 576 8.84 24.82 -8.79
N MET A 577 8.50 23.84 -9.66
CA MET A 577 9.10 23.69 -10.99
C MET A 577 8.05 23.77 -12.10
N TYR A 578 7.06 22.85 -12.10
CA TYR A 578 6.09 22.76 -13.21
C TYR A 578 5.24 24.02 -13.37
N LEU A 579 4.65 24.54 -12.30
CA LEU A 579 3.81 25.75 -12.37
C LEU A 579 4.59 27.00 -12.78
N LYS A 580 5.89 27.07 -12.50
CA LYS A 580 6.75 28.16 -12.93
C LYS A 580 7.11 28.07 -14.41
N ARG A 581 7.25 26.87 -14.94
CA ARG A 581 7.56 26.59 -16.34
C ARG A 581 6.90 25.29 -16.78
N PRO A 582 5.62 25.34 -17.21
CA PRO A 582 4.92 24.16 -17.69
C PRO A 582 5.63 23.47 -18.85
N GLY A 583 5.76 22.15 -18.78
CA GLY A 583 6.46 21.31 -19.74
C GLY A 583 7.23 20.16 -19.08
N PRO A 584 8.06 19.43 -19.82
CA PRO A 584 8.91 18.39 -19.28
C PRO A 584 9.85 18.92 -18.19
N LEU A 585 9.81 18.31 -17.00
CA LEU A 585 10.69 18.70 -15.90
C LEU A 585 12.11 18.20 -16.14
N VAL A 586 13.09 19.07 -15.87
CA VAL A 586 14.52 18.74 -16.01
C VAL A 586 14.90 17.72 -14.93
N GLN A 587 15.51 16.62 -15.35
CA GLN A 587 16.02 15.58 -14.45
C GLN A 587 17.40 16.01 -13.92
N VAL A 588 17.46 16.46 -12.67
CA VAL A 588 18.70 16.91 -12.01
C VAL A 588 19.21 15.82 -11.07
#